data_15de1df54e9ec57532b1a656c5c4d1f2
#
_entry.id   15de1df54e9ec57532b1a656c5c4d1f2
#
_cell.length_a   1.000
_cell.length_b   1.000
_cell.length_c   1.000
_cell.angle_alpha   90.00
_cell.angle_beta   90.00
_cell.angle_gamma   90.00
#
_symmetry.space_group_name_H-M   'P 1'
#
loop_
_entity.id
_entity.type
_entity.pdbx_description
1 polymer ?
#
loop_
_entity_poly.entity_id
_entity_poly.type
_entity_poly.pdbx_seq_one_letter_code
_entity_poly.pdbx_strand_id
1 'polypeptide(L)'
;TQGTLIIKEYPTASAHSGHFKALLTELSLKKSFKPDIIFIDYLNICASSRHKANASVNSYSYIKAIAEELRGLAVEANVPIVSATQTTRSGFASSDVDLTDTSESFGLPATADLMFALISTEELEGLSQIMVKQLKNRYNDPTIFKRFVVGIDRAKMRLYDCEQKAQEDIVDNGQEQ
;
A
#
# COMPACT_ATOMS: atom_id res chain seq x y z
N THR A 1 -23.35 -12.43 8.42
CA THR A 1 -22.36 -13.43 7.94
C THR A 1 -20.99 -12.90 8.30
N GLN A 2 -20.22 -13.61 9.12
CA GLN A 2 -18.84 -13.24 9.41
C GLN A 2 -17.96 -13.79 8.29
N GLY A 3 -17.02 -12.97 7.79
CA GLY A 3 -16.00 -13.40 6.84
C GLY A 3 -14.99 -14.34 7.50
N THR A 4 -14.15 -14.95 6.67
CA THR A 4 -13.05 -15.80 7.13
C THR A 4 -11.73 -15.10 6.88
N LEU A 5 -10.88 -14.96 7.91
CA LEU A 5 -9.54 -14.41 7.81
C LEU A 5 -8.53 -15.54 7.98
N ILE A 6 -7.57 -15.61 7.04
CA ILE A 6 -6.41 -16.50 7.12
C ILE A 6 -5.16 -15.65 7.17
N ILE A 7 -4.32 -15.85 8.16
CA ILE A 7 -3.05 -15.17 8.33
C ILE A 7 -1.92 -16.18 8.10
N LYS A 8 -0.96 -15.83 7.24
CA LYS A 8 0.23 -16.61 6.97
C LYS A 8 1.47 -15.75 7.14
N GLU A 9 2.36 -16.16 8.00
CA GLU A 9 3.65 -15.51 8.22
C GLU A 9 4.73 -16.15 7.34
N TYR A 10 5.63 -15.31 6.82
CA TYR A 10 6.85 -15.70 6.12
C TYR A 10 8.03 -14.89 6.67
N PRO A 11 9.22 -15.48 6.79
CA PRO A 11 10.41 -14.72 7.13
C PRO A 11 10.70 -13.62 6.10
N THR A 12 11.28 -12.51 6.56
CA THR A 12 11.65 -11.38 5.69
C THR A 12 12.49 -11.85 4.51
N ALA A 13 12.19 -11.35 3.32
CA ALA A 13 12.86 -11.64 2.05
C ALA A 13 12.85 -13.13 1.64
N SER A 14 11.94 -13.94 2.19
CA SER A 14 11.84 -15.37 1.87
C SER A 14 10.70 -15.73 0.92
N ALA A 15 9.64 -14.92 0.86
CA ALA A 15 8.46 -15.21 0.06
C ALA A 15 8.35 -14.32 -1.18
N HIS A 16 8.04 -14.93 -2.30
CA HIS A 16 7.75 -14.29 -3.58
C HIS A 16 6.37 -14.76 -4.10
N SER A 17 5.93 -14.20 -5.22
CA SER A 17 4.63 -14.52 -5.85
C SER A 17 4.33 -16.02 -5.99
N GLY A 18 5.36 -16.84 -6.27
CA GLY A 18 5.22 -18.29 -6.37
C GLY A 18 4.82 -18.97 -5.06
N HIS A 19 5.33 -18.50 -3.92
CA HIS A 19 4.92 -19.00 -2.60
C HIS A 19 3.49 -18.63 -2.29
N PHE A 20 3.07 -17.41 -2.63
CA PHE A 20 1.69 -16.98 -2.43
C PHE A 20 0.71 -17.77 -3.32
N LYS A 21 1.10 -18.02 -4.57
CA LYS A 21 0.33 -18.88 -5.47
C LYS A 21 0.18 -20.30 -4.92
N ALA A 22 1.26 -20.89 -4.42
CA ALA A 22 1.21 -22.21 -3.79
C ALA A 22 0.28 -22.24 -2.58
N LEU A 23 0.33 -21.19 -1.73
CA LEU A 23 -0.58 -21.04 -0.59
C LEU A 23 -2.05 -20.97 -1.04
N LEU A 24 -2.37 -20.18 -2.07
CA LEU A 24 -3.73 -20.07 -2.60
C LEU A 24 -4.24 -21.42 -3.11
N THR A 25 -3.39 -22.18 -3.81
CA THR A 25 -3.71 -23.52 -4.26
C THR A 25 -3.96 -24.48 -3.09
N GLU A 26 -3.11 -24.45 -2.07
CA GLU A 26 -3.26 -25.27 -0.87
C GLU A 26 -4.57 -24.97 -0.14
N LEU A 27 -4.89 -23.69 0.06
CA LEU A 27 -6.12 -23.25 0.72
C LEU A 27 -7.37 -23.67 -0.07
N SER A 28 -7.33 -23.56 -1.38
CA SER A 28 -8.42 -24.02 -2.25
C SER A 28 -8.65 -25.52 -2.14
N LEU A 29 -7.57 -26.31 -2.19
CA LEU A 29 -7.66 -27.78 -2.18
C LEU A 29 -8.01 -28.34 -0.80
N LYS A 30 -7.37 -27.83 0.26
CA LYS A 30 -7.51 -28.39 1.62
C LYS A 30 -8.69 -27.82 2.41
N LYS A 31 -9.07 -26.58 2.11
CA LYS A 31 -10.09 -25.85 2.89
C LYS A 31 -11.25 -25.34 2.07
N SER A 32 -11.26 -25.60 0.77
CA SER A 32 -12.22 -25.01 -0.18
C SER A 32 -12.32 -23.49 -0.05
N PHE A 33 -11.19 -22.85 0.36
CA PHE A 33 -11.12 -21.42 0.63
C PHE A 33 -10.54 -20.70 -0.59
N LYS A 34 -11.26 -19.68 -1.06
CA LYS A 34 -10.80 -18.72 -2.07
C LYS A 34 -10.95 -17.32 -1.47
N PRO A 35 -9.88 -16.54 -1.37
CA PRO A 35 -9.97 -15.18 -0.84
C PRO A 35 -10.68 -14.25 -1.82
N ASP A 36 -11.40 -13.27 -1.29
CA ASP A 36 -11.95 -12.14 -2.05
C ASP A 36 -10.95 -10.99 -2.15
N ILE A 37 -9.98 -10.93 -1.23
CA ILE A 37 -8.92 -9.94 -1.18
C ILE A 37 -7.68 -10.52 -0.50
N ILE A 38 -6.51 -10.09 -0.94
CA ILE A 38 -5.21 -10.47 -0.36
C ILE A 38 -4.52 -9.21 0.14
N PHE A 39 -4.05 -9.23 1.38
CA PHE A 39 -3.20 -8.21 1.95
C PHE A 39 -1.78 -8.74 2.11
N ILE A 40 -0.78 -7.96 1.69
CA ILE A 40 0.64 -8.27 1.83
C ILE A 40 1.31 -7.15 2.61
N ASP A 41 1.76 -7.45 3.81
CA ASP A 41 2.43 -6.49 4.70
C ASP A 41 3.93 -6.84 4.77
N TYR A 42 4.78 -6.16 4.02
CA TYR A 42 4.57 -5.19 2.96
C TYR A 42 5.49 -5.49 1.77
N LEU A 43 5.33 -4.80 0.66
CA LEU A 43 5.95 -5.14 -0.62
C LEU A 43 7.48 -5.20 -0.57
N ASN A 44 8.14 -4.24 0.10
CA ASN A 44 9.59 -4.11 0.09
C ASN A 44 10.33 -5.25 0.82
N ILE A 45 9.65 -6.01 1.66
CA ILE A 45 10.23 -7.18 2.34
C ILE A 45 9.89 -8.52 1.67
N CYS A 46 9.20 -8.49 0.53
CA CYS A 46 9.01 -9.67 -0.31
C CYS A 46 10.29 -9.99 -1.09
N ALA A 47 10.39 -11.22 -1.56
CA ALA A 47 11.40 -11.63 -2.52
C ALA A 47 10.87 -11.52 -3.96
N SER A 48 11.77 -11.37 -4.93
CA SER A 48 11.44 -11.54 -6.35
C SER A 48 11.74 -12.96 -6.79
N SER A 49 10.89 -13.53 -7.61
CA SER A 49 11.15 -14.81 -8.27
C SER A 49 12.10 -14.68 -9.46
N ARG A 50 12.21 -13.46 -10.02
CA ARG A 50 13.03 -13.15 -11.21
C ARG A 50 14.49 -12.84 -10.84
N HIS A 51 14.72 -12.29 -9.64
CA HIS A 51 16.03 -11.82 -9.20
C HIS A 51 16.45 -12.50 -7.90
N LYS A 52 17.67 -13.04 -7.89
CA LYS A 52 18.27 -13.55 -6.64
C LYS A 52 18.65 -12.38 -5.74
N ALA A 53 18.54 -12.56 -4.43
CA ALA A 53 18.84 -11.54 -3.43
C ALA A 53 20.28 -10.97 -3.51
N ASN A 54 21.24 -11.71 -4.11
CA ASN A 54 22.64 -11.33 -4.29
C ASN A 54 22.96 -10.88 -5.72
N ALA A 55 21.97 -10.71 -6.60
CA ALA A 55 22.20 -10.19 -7.94
C ALA A 55 22.53 -8.69 -7.85
N SER A 56 23.44 -8.21 -8.70
CA SER A 56 23.79 -6.79 -8.85
C SER A 56 22.65 -5.96 -9.48
N VAL A 57 21.45 -6.13 -8.96
CA VAL A 57 20.24 -5.42 -9.39
C VAL A 57 20.03 -4.26 -8.45
N ASN A 58 19.82 -3.05 -9.00
CA ASN A 58 19.50 -1.91 -8.15
C ASN A 58 18.16 -2.14 -7.45
N SER A 59 17.98 -1.54 -6.28
CA SER A 59 16.79 -1.69 -5.44
C SER A 59 15.50 -1.31 -6.19
N TYR A 60 15.57 -0.31 -7.05
CA TYR A 60 14.49 0.10 -7.94
C TYR A 60 13.95 -1.05 -8.81
N SER A 61 14.84 -1.66 -9.60
CA SER A 61 14.45 -2.76 -10.50
C SER A 61 13.95 -3.97 -9.73
N TYR A 62 14.50 -4.20 -8.54
CA TYR A 62 14.09 -5.28 -7.66
C TYR A 62 12.65 -5.09 -7.14
N ILE A 63 12.35 -3.92 -6.59
CA ILE A 63 11.02 -3.58 -6.07
C ILE A 63 9.98 -3.54 -7.19
N LYS A 64 10.34 -2.99 -8.36
CA LYS A 64 9.49 -3.03 -9.54
C LYS A 64 9.14 -4.46 -9.95
N ALA A 65 10.13 -5.37 -9.97
CA ALA A 65 9.90 -6.76 -10.31
C ALA A 65 8.92 -7.43 -9.34
N ILE A 66 9.06 -7.18 -8.03
CA ILE A 66 8.11 -7.70 -7.02
C ILE A 66 6.70 -7.19 -7.31
N ALA A 67 6.53 -5.88 -7.56
CA ALA A 67 5.22 -5.29 -7.86
C ALA A 67 4.58 -5.90 -9.11
N GLU A 68 5.36 -6.09 -10.18
CA GLU A 68 4.89 -6.73 -11.41
C GLU A 68 4.49 -8.19 -11.18
N GLU A 69 5.26 -8.92 -10.38
CA GLU A 69 4.96 -10.31 -10.03
C GLU A 69 3.66 -10.42 -9.21
N LEU A 70 3.45 -9.52 -8.25
CA LEU A 70 2.22 -9.47 -7.47
C LEU A 70 1.02 -9.07 -8.32
N ARG A 71 1.20 -8.13 -9.26
CA ARG A 71 0.16 -7.81 -10.25
C ARG A 71 -0.19 -9.02 -11.11
N GLY A 72 0.81 -9.75 -11.57
CA GLY A 72 0.59 -10.99 -12.31
C GLY A 72 -0.23 -12.01 -11.52
N LEU A 73 0.10 -12.20 -10.24
CA LEU A 73 -0.63 -13.08 -9.33
C LEU A 73 -2.08 -12.63 -9.12
N ALA A 74 -2.31 -11.31 -8.94
CA ALA A 74 -3.65 -10.75 -8.78
C ALA A 74 -4.55 -11.04 -9.99
N VAL A 75 -4.00 -10.87 -11.20
CA VAL A 75 -4.71 -11.15 -12.46
C VAL A 75 -4.98 -12.65 -12.60
N GLU A 76 -3.98 -13.49 -12.36
CA GLU A 76 -4.09 -14.95 -12.49
C GLU A 76 -5.09 -15.54 -11.49
N ALA A 77 -5.05 -15.09 -10.25
CA ALA A 77 -5.96 -15.52 -9.19
C ALA A 77 -7.34 -14.85 -9.28
N ASN A 78 -7.47 -13.80 -10.08
CA ASN A 78 -8.64 -12.93 -10.18
C ASN A 78 -9.08 -12.38 -8.81
N VAL A 79 -8.10 -11.88 -8.04
CA VAL A 79 -8.29 -11.35 -6.67
C VAL A 79 -7.47 -10.08 -6.51
N PRO A 80 -8.02 -8.99 -5.97
CA PRO A 80 -7.26 -7.78 -5.69
C PRO A 80 -6.19 -8.05 -4.62
N ILE A 81 -5.01 -7.46 -4.84
CA ILE A 81 -3.91 -7.48 -3.88
C ILE A 81 -3.69 -6.05 -3.38
N VAL A 82 -3.71 -5.88 -2.07
CA VAL A 82 -3.39 -4.62 -1.38
C VAL A 82 -2.06 -4.79 -0.66
N SER A 83 -1.14 -3.86 -0.86
CA SER A 83 0.14 -3.85 -0.17
C SER A 83 0.54 -2.43 0.20
N ALA A 84 1.58 -2.30 1.00
CA ALA A 84 2.17 -1.04 1.37
C ALA A 84 3.60 -0.94 0.84
N THR A 85 4.10 0.29 0.72
CA THR A 85 5.50 0.59 0.46
C THR A 85 5.92 1.80 1.27
N GLN A 86 7.20 1.94 1.53
CA GLN A 86 7.73 3.11 2.25
C GLN A 86 7.99 4.26 1.28
N THR A 87 7.90 5.48 1.77
CA THR A 87 8.33 6.68 1.04
C THR A 87 9.85 6.82 1.07
N THR A 88 10.42 7.62 0.14
CA THR A 88 11.81 8.04 0.19
C THR A 88 12.07 8.96 1.38
N ARG A 89 13.36 9.17 1.72
CA ARG A 89 13.74 10.11 2.79
C ARG A 89 13.28 11.55 2.49
N SER A 90 13.28 11.96 1.22
CA SER A 90 12.78 13.27 0.78
C SER A 90 11.28 13.40 1.01
N GLY A 91 10.51 12.36 0.66
CA GLY A 91 9.07 12.32 0.92
C GLY A 91 8.71 12.27 2.41
N PHE A 92 9.59 11.73 3.25
CA PHE A 92 9.37 11.71 4.70
C PHE A 92 9.48 13.10 5.35
N ALA A 93 10.31 13.98 4.78
CA ALA A 93 10.47 15.36 5.27
C ALA A 93 9.44 16.34 4.68
N SER A 94 8.63 15.89 3.72
CA SER A 94 7.63 16.72 3.05
C SER A 94 6.27 16.59 3.74
N SER A 95 5.63 17.72 4.00
CA SER A 95 4.22 17.76 4.45
C SER A 95 3.25 17.37 3.32
N ASP A 96 3.72 17.32 2.08
CA ASP A 96 2.96 16.90 0.90
C ASP A 96 3.69 15.78 0.14
N VAL A 97 3.15 14.58 0.19
CA VAL A 97 3.70 13.41 -0.51
C VAL A 97 3.11 13.32 -1.90
N ASP A 98 3.97 13.14 -2.91
CA ASP A 98 3.56 12.93 -4.30
C ASP A 98 4.01 11.53 -4.80
N LEU A 99 3.58 11.17 -6.04
CA LEU A 99 3.94 9.90 -6.69
C LEU A 99 5.46 9.70 -6.81
N THR A 100 6.22 10.80 -6.92
CA THR A 100 7.68 10.80 -6.99
C THR A 100 8.37 10.46 -5.67
N ASP A 101 7.65 10.59 -4.54
CA ASP A 101 8.15 10.32 -3.19
C ASP A 101 8.03 8.86 -2.77
N THR A 102 7.41 8.01 -3.59
CA THR A 102 7.39 6.57 -3.32
C THR A 102 8.79 6.00 -3.41
N SER A 103 9.17 5.20 -2.40
CA SER A 103 10.52 4.68 -2.27
C SER A 103 11.00 4.06 -3.58
N GLU A 104 12.08 4.64 -4.07
CA GLU A 104 12.92 4.10 -5.14
C GLU A 104 12.32 4.00 -6.52
N SER A 105 11.08 4.53 -6.84
CA SER A 105 10.78 4.50 -8.27
C SER A 105 9.43 4.95 -8.81
N PHE A 106 9.48 5.52 -10.00
CA PHE A 106 8.37 5.63 -10.95
C PHE A 106 7.73 4.28 -11.35
N GLY A 107 8.37 3.15 -11.04
CA GLY A 107 7.88 1.82 -11.40
C GLY A 107 6.68 1.34 -10.59
N LEU A 108 6.62 1.66 -9.30
CA LEU A 108 5.48 1.31 -8.45
C LEU A 108 4.21 2.05 -8.86
N PRO A 109 4.23 3.39 -9.03
CA PRO A 109 3.07 4.11 -9.54
C PRO A 109 2.58 3.61 -10.90
N ALA A 110 3.49 3.19 -11.78
CA ALA A 110 3.11 2.63 -13.08
C ALA A 110 2.36 1.30 -12.95
N THR A 111 2.73 0.47 -11.98
CA THR A 111 2.18 -0.87 -11.79
C THR A 111 0.87 -0.87 -11.01
N ALA A 112 0.71 -0.01 -10.01
CA ALA A 112 -0.49 0.07 -9.18
C ALA A 112 -1.70 0.64 -9.94
N ASP A 113 -2.89 0.12 -9.65
CA ASP A 113 -4.16 0.65 -10.18
C ASP A 113 -4.74 1.76 -9.29
N LEU A 114 -4.56 1.62 -7.98
CA LEU A 114 -4.89 2.60 -6.95
C LEU A 114 -3.66 2.83 -6.07
N MET A 115 -3.42 4.08 -5.66
CA MET A 115 -2.35 4.41 -4.74
C MET A 115 -2.77 5.56 -3.82
N PHE A 116 -2.54 5.37 -2.53
CA PHE A 116 -2.80 6.34 -1.49
C PHE A 116 -1.53 6.59 -0.67
N ALA A 117 -1.30 7.84 -0.30
CA ALA A 117 -0.33 8.19 0.72
C ALA A 117 -1.01 8.34 2.07
N LEU A 118 -0.38 7.84 3.11
CA LEU A 118 -0.74 8.07 4.50
C LEU A 118 0.25 9.10 5.05
N ILE A 119 -0.25 10.27 5.44
CA ILE A 119 0.55 11.42 5.86
C ILE A 119 0.23 11.71 7.32
N SER A 120 1.27 11.75 8.16
CA SER A 120 1.19 12.13 9.55
C SER A 120 2.04 13.38 9.78
N THR A 121 1.48 14.39 10.42
CA THR A 121 2.17 15.58 10.89
C THR A 121 1.99 15.69 12.39
N GLU A 122 2.82 16.49 13.08
CA GLU A 122 2.67 16.71 14.53
C GLU A 122 1.27 17.23 14.90
N GLU A 123 0.70 18.08 14.05
CA GLU A 123 -0.66 18.61 14.23
C GLU A 123 -1.71 17.51 14.14
N LEU A 124 -1.64 16.66 13.11
CA LEU A 124 -2.54 15.53 12.93
C LEU A 124 -2.39 14.50 14.05
N GLU A 125 -1.17 14.26 14.50
CA GLU A 125 -0.90 13.35 15.61
C GLU A 125 -1.51 13.88 16.93
N GLY A 126 -1.41 15.17 17.17
CA GLY A 126 -2.05 15.83 18.32
C GLY A 126 -3.59 15.69 18.32
N LEU A 127 -4.18 15.60 17.13
CA LEU A 127 -5.62 15.39 16.93
C LEU A 127 -6.01 13.90 16.85
N SER A 128 -5.05 12.98 16.97
CA SER A 128 -5.27 11.55 16.72
C SER A 128 -5.85 11.28 15.32
N GLN A 129 -5.29 11.94 14.32
CA GLN A 129 -5.73 11.87 12.93
C GLN A 129 -4.59 11.50 11.99
N ILE A 130 -4.93 11.04 10.80
CA ILE A 130 -4.02 10.81 9.70
C ILE A 130 -4.66 11.30 8.41
N MET A 131 -3.89 11.95 7.53
CA MET A 131 -4.36 12.35 6.21
C MET A 131 -4.14 11.23 5.21
N VAL A 132 -5.16 10.94 4.42
CA VAL A 132 -5.10 10.05 3.27
C VAL A 132 -5.13 10.90 2.01
N LYS A 133 -4.09 10.81 1.19
CA LYS A 133 -4.00 11.50 -0.11
C LYS A 133 -4.10 10.48 -1.23
N GLN A 134 -5.03 10.69 -2.16
CA GLN A 134 -5.14 9.88 -3.36
C GLN A 134 -4.05 10.30 -4.35
N LEU A 135 -3.07 9.41 -4.62
CA LEU A 135 -1.98 9.65 -5.55
C LEU A 135 -2.30 9.16 -6.96
N LYS A 136 -3.00 8.05 -7.06
CA LYS A 136 -3.42 7.45 -8.33
C LYS A 136 -4.75 6.75 -8.20
N ASN A 137 -5.59 6.91 -9.22
CA ASN A 137 -6.82 6.16 -9.38
C ASN A 137 -7.04 5.89 -10.88
N ARG A 138 -6.96 4.63 -11.29
CA ARG A 138 -7.16 4.23 -12.68
C ARG A 138 -8.65 4.13 -13.05
N TYR A 139 -9.52 4.03 -12.06
CA TYR A 139 -10.94 3.74 -12.24
C TYR A 139 -11.84 4.96 -12.14
N ASN A 140 -11.33 6.07 -11.58
CA ASN A 140 -12.09 7.28 -11.38
C ASN A 140 -11.18 8.52 -11.43
N ASP A 141 -11.78 9.72 -11.43
CA ASP A 141 -11.06 10.98 -11.37
C ASP A 141 -10.31 11.13 -10.03
N PRO A 142 -8.97 11.18 -10.03
CA PRO A 142 -8.19 11.29 -8.80
C PRO A 142 -8.27 12.69 -8.16
N THR A 143 -8.91 13.66 -8.82
CA THR A 143 -9.12 15.01 -8.25
C THR A 143 -10.30 15.07 -7.30
N ILE A 144 -11.25 14.12 -7.44
CA ILE A 144 -12.40 13.99 -6.53
C ILE A 144 -11.93 13.33 -5.25
N PHE A 145 -12.18 13.97 -4.10
CA PHE A 145 -11.68 13.50 -2.79
C PHE A 145 -10.17 13.24 -2.78
N LYS A 146 -9.40 14.17 -3.36
CA LYS A 146 -7.95 14.05 -3.46
C LYS A 146 -7.27 13.85 -2.10
N ARG A 147 -7.80 14.49 -1.05
CA ARG A 147 -7.33 14.39 0.33
C ARG A 147 -8.51 14.29 1.28
N PHE A 148 -8.36 13.51 2.33
CA PHE A 148 -9.30 13.45 3.44
C PHE A 148 -8.60 12.98 4.70
N VAL A 149 -9.18 13.31 5.86
CA VAL A 149 -8.62 12.97 7.16
C VAL A 149 -9.47 11.87 7.79
N VAL A 150 -8.81 10.91 8.42
CA VAL A 150 -9.44 9.87 9.22
C VAL A 150 -8.89 9.89 10.64
N GLY A 151 -9.76 9.63 11.61
CA GLY A 151 -9.35 9.45 13.00
C GLY A 151 -8.66 8.13 13.21
N ILE A 152 -7.67 8.10 14.10
CA ILE A 152 -6.93 6.90 14.45
C ILE A 152 -6.95 6.67 15.97
N ASP A 153 -7.55 5.57 16.41
CA ASP A 153 -7.41 5.09 17.78
C ASP A 153 -6.28 4.05 17.81
N ARG A 154 -5.08 4.49 18.15
CA ARG A 154 -3.87 3.64 18.15
C ARG A 154 -3.98 2.51 19.17
N ALA A 155 -4.64 2.75 20.30
CA ALA A 155 -4.79 1.74 21.34
C ALA A 155 -5.69 0.58 20.92
N LYS A 156 -6.68 0.85 20.07
CA LYS A 156 -7.60 -0.15 19.54
C LYS A 156 -7.28 -0.56 18.10
N MET A 157 -6.21 0.00 17.50
CA MET A 157 -5.85 -0.19 16.10
C MET A 157 -7.05 0.03 15.16
N ARG A 158 -7.80 1.11 15.38
CA ARG A 158 -9.04 1.39 14.69
C ARG A 158 -8.98 2.74 13.98
N LEU A 159 -9.43 2.75 12.74
CA LEU A 159 -9.72 3.97 11.98
C LEU A 159 -11.22 4.30 12.11
N TYR A 160 -11.55 5.59 12.14
CA TYR A 160 -12.94 6.07 12.19
C TYR A 160 -13.09 7.38 11.42
N ASP A 161 -14.32 7.66 11.00
CA ASP A 161 -14.62 8.88 10.25
C ASP A 161 -14.52 10.11 11.16
N CYS A 162 -13.94 11.19 10.61
CA CYS A 162 -13.88 12.49 11.25
C CYS A 162 -14.83 13.46 10.56
N GLU A 163 -15.33 14.46 11.30
CA GLU A 163 -16.11 15.55 10.72
C GLU A 163 -15.23 16.36 9.76
N GLN A 164 -15.74 16.59 8.56
CA GLN A 164 -14.99 17.21 7.45
C GLN A 164 -14.64 18.69 7.66
N LYS A 165 -15.30 19.40 8.59
CA LYS A 165 -15.03 20.80 8.88
C LYS A 165 -13.61 21.10 9.37
N ALA A 166 -12.94 20.12 9.94
CA ALA A 166 -11.51 20.23 10.33
C ALA A 166 -10.56 20.04 9.12
N GLN A 167 -11.07 19.70 7.95
CA GLN A 167 -10.25 19.37 6.78
C GLN A 167 -10.00 20.57 5.86
N GLU A 168 -10.93 21.53 5.83
CA GLU A 168 -10.81 22.73 4.99
C GLU A 168 -9.69 23.64 5.47
N ASP A 169 -9.52 23.80 6.79
CA ASP A 169 -8.49 24.66 7.38
C ASP A 169 -7.05 24.08 7.26
N ILE A 170 -6.90 22.75 7.09
CA ILE A 170 -5.60 22.07 6.97
C ILE A 170 -5.13 22.04 5.50
N VAL A 171 -6.05 22.12 4.55
CA VAL A 171 -5.75 22.00 3.12
C VAL A 171 -5.30 23.32 2.50
N ASP A 172 -5.63 24.47 3.12
CA ASP A 172 -5.43 25.81 2.51
C ASP A 172 -4.10 26.48 2.83
N ASN A 173 -3.26 25.91 3.71
CA ASN A 173 -1.98 26.51 4.11
C ASN A 173 -0.79 26.14 3.21
N GLY A 174 -1.03 25.65 1.99
CA GLY A 174 0.02 25.17 1.08
C GLY A 174 0.17 25.93 -0.24
N GLN A 175 -0.58 27.00 -0.49
CA GLN A 175 -0.43 27.81 -1.71
C GLN A 175 -0.60 29.29 -1.41
N GLU A 176 0.45 29.91 -0.91
CA GLU A 176 0.79 31.32 -1.20
C GLU A 176 2.28 31.52 -0.92
N GLN A 177 3.11 31.42 -1.92
CA GLN A 177 4.20 32.31 -2.33
C GLN A 177 4.90 31.78 -3.57
#